data_b6fedd0cd4b63899a999f5f39f7d899b
#
_entry.id   b6fedd0cd4b63899a999f5f39f7d899b
#
_cell.length_a   1.000
_cell.length_b   1.000
_cell.length_c   1.000
_cell.angle_alpha   90.00
_cell.angle_beta   90.00
_cell.angle_gamma   90.00
#
_symmetry.space_group_name_H-M   'P 1'
#
loop_
_entity.id
_entity.type
_entity.pdbx_description
1 polymer ?
#
loop_
_entity_poly.entity_id
_entity_poly.type
_entity_poly.pdbx_seq_one_letter_code
_entity_poly.pdbx_strand_id
1 'polypeptide(L)'
;MTHYPMLLGHEAVGQVVEKGKYVTSFEIGDIVLLPFLYGDVGKYSSGWGAYAEYGIVGDAKAYISHGMGPGTKEFDDSFYAQTVIKPEYGLTAVEASMIVTFREVLSAIRRFGFQANQDVVIFGAGPVGLCFTRFCKLLGMRTVITIDISDDKTEQARNMGADIVINSSKEDVEAMVLKYLPEGADYVVDAVGINQLLNQGMRLIKYNGKVCGYGISPKLGMDLDWSDAPYNWQLHFVQFPRKKEEAEAHSQIMAWIAAGALKPSDFISNVFEFDHILDAFGLVEKRLPDTKKVVIRYS
;
A
#
# COMPACT_ATOMS: atom_id res chain seq x y z
N MET A 1 -12.99 10.97 -17.31
CA MET A 1 -13.06 9.49 -17.26
C MET A 1 -11.93 8.97 -18.12
N THR A 2 -11.10 8.09 -17.58
CA THR A 2 -10.09 7.37 -18.35
C THR A 2 -10.78 6.41 -19.31
N HIS A 3 -10.41 6.44 -20.57
CA HIS A 3 -10.98 5.57 -21.61
C HIS A 3 -10.00 4.45 -21.94
N TYR A 4 -10.51 3.24 -22.15
CA TYR A 4 -9.70 2.12 -22.67
C TYR A 4 -9.45 2.26 -24.19
N PRO A 5 -8.29 1.85 -24.69
CA PRO A 5 -7.16 1.27 -23.97
C PRO A 5 -6.38 2.33 -23.17
N MET A 6 -5.86 1.94 -21.98
CA MET A 6 -5.11 2.88 -21.15
C MET A 6 -3.79 2.28 -20.63
N LEU A 7 -2.82 3.14 -20.39
CA LEU A 7 -1.56 2.80 -19.73
C LEU A 7 -1.77 2.74 -18.24
N LEU A 8 -1.52 1.57 -17.66
CA LEU A 8 -1.78 1.24 -16.26
C LEU A 8 -0.57 1.51 -15.36
N GLY A 9 -0.80 1.31 -14.06
CA GLY A 9 0.21 1.34 -13.01
C GLY A 9 0.36 2.71 -12.36
N HIS A 10 0.56 2.70 -11.04
CA HIS A 10 0.75 3.92 -10.25
C HIS A 10 1.91 3.79 -9.25
N GLU A 11 2.57 2.65 -9.16
CA GLU A 11 3.68 2.40 -8.23
C GLU A 11 5.02 2.45 -8.98
N ALA A 12 5.31 3.59 -9.61
CA ALA A 12 6.53 3.77 -10.39
C ALA A 12 7.66 4.41 -9.61
N VAL A 13 8.88 4.00 -9.93
CA VAL A 13 10.13 4.65 -9.52
C VAL A 13 11.00 4.79 -10.75
N GLY A 14 11.64 5.92 -10.92
CA GLY A 14 12.52 6.19 -12.04
C GLY A 14 13.84 6.83 -11.61
N GLN A 15 14.82 6.80 -12.52
CA GLN A 15 16.04 7.55 -12.40
C GLN A 15 15.99 8.76 -13.34
N VAL A 16 16.39 9.93 -12.86
CA VAL A 16 16.43 11.15 -13.66
C VAL A 16 17.53 11.00 -14.72
N VAL A 17 17.16 10.99 -15.98
CA VAL A 17 18.10 10.88 -17.12
C VAL A 17 18.26 12.20 -17.88
N GLU A 18 17.25 13.09 -17.80
CA GLU A 18 17.25 14.41 -18.43
C GLU A 18 16.52 15.41 -17.55
N LYS A 19 16.94 16.66 -17.53
CA LYS A 19 16.26 17.74 -16.81
C LYS A 19 16.11 19.01 -17.63
N GLY A 20 14.95 19.66 -17.47
CA GLY A 20 14.70 20.96 -18.06
C GLY A 20 15.55 22.07 -17.42
N LYS A 21 15.79 23.14 -18.14
CA LYS A 21 16.66 24.25 -17.71
C LYS A 21 16.25 24.98 -16.43
N TYR A 22 14.98 24.87 -16.04
CA TYR A 22 14.44 25.52 -14.83
C TYR A 22 14.36 24.58 -13.63
N VAL A 23 14.67 23.30 -13.80
CA VAL A 23 14.65 22.30 -12.74
C VAL A 23 15.84 22.52 -11.81
N THR A 24 15.56 22.68 -10.53
CA THR A 24 16.56 22.96 -9.48
C THR A 24 16.53 21.94 -8.34
N SER A 25 15.46 21.15 -8.21
CA SER A 25 15.29 20.21 -7.11
C SER A 25 15.79 18.80 -7.40
N PHE A 26 16.14 18.50 -8.64
CA PHE A 26 16.62 17.19 -9.09
C PHE A 26 17.96 17.31 -9.80
N GLU A 27 18.78 16.27 -9.66
CA GLU A 27 19.99 16.07 -10.44
C GLU A 27 19.88 14.80 -11.29
N ILE A 28 20.62 14.75 -12.41
CA ILE A 28 20.71 13.53 -13.23
C ILE A 28 21.29 12.41 -12.37
N GLY A 29 20.64 11.25 -12.39
CA GLY A 29 20.99 10.10 -11.57
C GLY A 29 20.16 9.97 -10.28
N ASP A 30 19.39 10.99 -9.87
CA ASP A 30 18.50 10.91 -8.72
C ASP A 30 17.41 9.84 -8.93
N ILE A 31 17.11 9.08 -7.89
CA ILE A 31 15.96 8.18 -7.84
C ILE A 31 14.74 8.97 -7.37
N VAL A 32 13.67 8.90 -8.13
CA VAL A 32 12.42 9.64 -7.86
C VAL A 32 11.21 8.72 -7.84
N LEU A 33 10.28 9.00 -6.93
CA LEU A 33 8.99 8.30 -6.86
C LEU A 33 8.01 8.89 -7.87
N LEU A 34 7.16 8.02 -8.40
CA LEU A 34 5.95 8.36 -9.16
C LEU A 34 6.21 9.25 -10.39
N PRO A 35 7.16 8.89 -11.28
CA PRO A 35 7.18 9.49 -12.59
C PRO A 35 5.88 9.13 -13.33
N PHE A 36 5.17 10.15 -13.81
CA PHE A 36 3.88 9.99 -14.48
C PHE A 36 3.97 10.23 -15.98
N LEU A 37 3.01 9.70 -16.73
CA LEU A 37 2.73 10.15 -18.08
C LEU A 37 1.67 11.25 -18.05
N TYR A 38 2.04 12.44 -18.50
CA TYR A 38 1.12 13.56 -18.63
C TYR A 38 0.49 13.57 -20.03
N GLY A 39 -0.78 13.16 -20.09
CA GLY A 39 -1.54 13.10 -21.33
C GLY A 39 -1.51 11.75 -22.03
N ASP A 40 -2.29 11.66 -23.10
CA ASP A 40 -2.46 10.44 -23.87
C ASP A 40 -1.26 10.17 -24.79
N VAL A 41 -0.95 8.89 -25.00
CA VAL A 41 0.11 8.43 -25.90
C VAL A 41 -0.55 7.71 -27.08
N GLY A 42 -0.66 8.39 -28.20
CA GLY A 42 -1.36 7.87 -29.39
C GLY A 42 -2.83 7.59 -29.08
N LYS A 43 -3.23 6.31 -29.17
CA LYS A 43 -4.60 5.87 -28.87
C LYS A 43 -4.82 5.45 -27.41
N TYR A 44 -3.76 5.47 -26.60
CA TYR A 44 -3.83 5.04 -25.20
C TYR A 44 -4.01 6.24 -24.29
N SER A 45 -5.02 6.19 -23.44
CA SER A 45 -5.18 7.19 -22.38
C SER A 45 -4.20 6.91 -21.23
N SER A 46 -3.75 7.95 -20.55
CA SER A 46 -2.90 7.81 -19.38
C SER A 46 -3.71 7.51 -18.12
N GLY A 47 -3.47 6.31 -17.52
CA GLY A 47 -3.92 5.96 -16.18
C GLY A 47 -2.74 5.95 -15.21
N TRP A 48 -2.06 7.07 -15.02
CA TRP A 48 -0.75 7.30 -14.41
C TRP A 48 0.44 6.76 -15.24
N GLY A 49 0.33 5.61 -15.90
CA GLY A 49 1.30 5.14 -16.88
C GLY A 49 2.62 4.62 -16.28
N ALA A 50 2.59 4.00 -15.09
CA ALA A 50 3.79 3.44 -14.47
C ALA A 50 4.42 2.28 -15.25
N TYR A 51 3.64 1.62 -16.13
CA TYR A 51 4.18 0.64 -17.09
C TYR A 51 4.66 1.32 -18.37
N ALA A 52 5.54 2.30 -18.22
CA ALA A 52 6.21 3.00 -19.30
C ALA A 52 7.71 3.09 -19.01
N GLU A 53 8.52 3.04 -20.05
CA GLU A 53 9.98 3.14 -19.95
C GLU A 53 10.43 4.50 -19.41
N TYR A 54 9.73 5.56 -19.78
CA TYR A 54 9.98 6.92 -19.34
C TYR A 54 8.72 7.55 -18.76
N GLY A 55 8.91 8.36 -17.74
CA GLY A 55 7.88 9.21 -17.14
C GLY A 55 8.43 10.59 -16.82
N ILE A 56 7.58 11.48 -16.40
CA ILE A 56 7.94 12.86 -16.09
C ILE A 56 7.73 13.12 -14.61
N VAL A 57 8.69 13.76 -13.97
CA VAL A 57 8.57 14.36 -12.63
C VAL A 57 8.66 15.87 -12.74
N GLY A 58 7.84 16.58 -11.98
CA GLY A 58 7.86 18.02 -11.92
C GLY A 58 8.69 18.54 -10.76
N ASP A 59 9.20 19.75 -10.89
CA ASP A 59 9.86 20.48 -9.82
C ASP A 59 8.90 21.50 -9.21
N ALA A 60 8.41 21.25 -8.00
CA ALA A 60 7.47 22.12 -7.30
C ALA A 60 8.02 23.54 -7.10
N LYS A 61 9.34 23.72 -6.88
CA LYS A 61 9.96 25.04 -6.74
C LYS A 61 9.97 25.77 -8.06
N ALA A 62 10.28 25.08 -9.15
CA ALA A 62 10.24 25.66 -10.48
C ALA A 62 8.81 26.07 -10.85
N TYR A 63 7.79 25.26 -10.54
CA TYR A 63 6.40 25.63 -10.78
C TYR A 63 5.98 26.89 -10.02
N ILE A 64 6.30 27.00 -8.73
CA ILE A 64 6.05 28.23 -7.95
C ILE A 64 6.69 29.45 -8.61
N SER A 65 7.95 29.34 -9.03
CA SER A 65 8.68 30.46 -9.64
C SER A 65 8.07 30.92 -10.98
N HIS A 66 7.27 30.07 -11.62
CA HIS A 66 6.55 30.37 -12.86
C HIS A 66 5.04 30.60 -12.66
N GLY A 67 4.62 30.87 -11.42
CA GLY A 67 3.24 31.22 -11.10
C GLY A 67 2.26 30.03 -11.04
N MET A 68 2.76 28.81 -11.09
CA MET A 68 1.96 27.59 -10.90
C MET A 68 2.14 27.09 -9.47
N GLY A 69 1.24 27.48 -8.58
CA GLY A 69 1.30 27.15 -7.16
C GLY A 69 0.29 26.07 -6.74
N PRO A 70 0.05 25.92 -5.42
CA PRO A 70 -0.87 24.96 -4.87
C PRO A 70 -2.26 25.03 -5.52
N GLY A 71 -2.83 23.84 -5.82
CA GLY A 71 -4.11 23.70 -6.49
C GLY A 71 -4.00 23.50 -8.01
N THR A 72 -2.82 23.66 -8.61
CA THR A 72 -2.56 23.15 -9.96
C THR A 72 -2.15 21.69 -9.88
N LYS A 73 -2.57 20.87 -10.85
CA LYS A 73 -2.25 19.43 -10.87
C LYS A 73 -0.74 19.19 -10.88
N GLU A 74 -0.04 19.95 -11.70
CA GLU A 74 1.41 19.85 -11.87
C GLU A 74 2.16 20.13 -10.57
N PHE A 75 1.76 21.17 -9.84
CA PHE A 75 2.34 21.50 -8.54
C PHE A 75 2.00 20.43 -7.49
N ASP A 76 0.73 20.05 -7.36
CA ASP A 76 0.27 19.13 -6.32
C ASP A 76 0.89 17.72 -6.52
N ASP A 77 0.97 17.23 -7.74
CA ASP A 77 1.65 15.98 -8.06
C ASP A 77 3.15 16.05 -7.72
N SER A 78 3.81 17.16 -8.06
CA SER A 78 5.24 17.34 -7.79
C SER A 78 5.53 17.48 -6.29
N PHE A 79 4.71 18.20 -5.58
CA PHE A 79 4.93 18.51 -4.17
C PHE A 79 4.58 17.34 -3.23
N TYR A 80 3.46 16.68 -3.49
CA TYR A 80 2.95 15.64 -2.61
C TYR A 80 3.29 14.22 -3.07
N ALA A 81 3.35 13.95 -4.35
CA ALA A 81 3.55 12.60 -4.86
C ALA A 81 5.02 12.33 -5.21
N GLN A 82 5.61 13.18 -6.02
CA GLN A 82 6.94 13.01 -6.58
C GLN A 82 8.01 13.42 -5.57
N THR A 83 8.87 12.49 -5.18
CA THR A 83 9.84 12.70 -4.11
C THR A 83 11.17 12.06 -4.50
N VAL A 84 12.28 12.78 -4.30
CA VAL A 84 13.64 12.25 -4.44
C VAL A 84 13.94 11.31 -3.27
N ILE A 85 14.43 10.12 -3.59
CA ILE A 85 14.98 9.18 -2.62
C ILE A 85 16.46 9.48 -2.47
N LYS A 86 16.83 10.01 -1.32
CA LYS A 86 18.21 10.43 -1.06
C LYS A 86 19.16 9.23 -1.00
N PRO A 87 20.37 9.35 -1.57
CA PRO A 87 21.35 8.25 -1.59
C PRO A 87 21.74 7.72 -0.20
N GLU A 88 21.64 8.54 0.83
CA GLU A 88 21.97 8.19 2.22
C GLU A 88 21.11 7.04 2.79
N TYR A 89 19.95 6.77 2.19
CA TYR A 89 19.12 5.61 2.58
C TYR A 89 19.61 4.29 1.99
N GLY A 90 20.54 4.32 1.02
CA GLY A 90 21.14 3.13 0.43
C GLY A 90 20.16 2.23 -0.34
N LEU A 91 19.01 2.77 -0.77
CA LEU A 91 17.98 2.04 -1.48
C LEU A 91 18.27 1.94 -2.98
N THR A 92 18.08 0.77 -3.53
CA THR A 92 17.98 0.58 -4.98
C THR A 92 16.62 1.10 -5.50
N ALA A 93 16.49 1.36 -6.81
CA ALA A 93 15.21 1.72 -7.41
C ALA A 93 14.14 0.63 -7.20
N VAL A 94 14.54 -0.63 -7.23
CA VAL A 94 13.66 -1.78 -6.95
C VAL A 94 13.10 -1.69 -5.52
N GLU A 95 13.94 -1.47 -4.53
CA GLU A 95 13.51 -1.32 -3.13
C GLU A 95 12.68 -0.06 -2.91
N ALA A 96 13.03 1.03 -3.57
CA ALA A 96 12.29 2.28 -3.49
C ALA A 96 10.85 2.17 -4.02
N SER A 97 10.55 1.22 -4.92
CA SER A 97 9.19 0.99 -5.41
C SER A 97 8.20 0.65 -4.30
N MET A 98 8.67 0.01 -3.21
CA MET A 98 7.82 -0.29 -2.05
C MET A 98 7.39 0.95 -1.27
N ILE A 99 8.11 2.07 -1.38
CA ILE A 99 7.78 3.31 -0.64
C ILE A 99 6.39 3.82 -1.04
N VAL A 100 5.98 3.61 -2.28
CA VAL A 100 4.64 4.00 -2.76
C VAL A 100 3.58 3.22 -1.96
N THR A 101 3.63 1.89 -1.98
CA THR A 101 2.72 1.03 -1.20
C THR A 101 2.78 1.36 0.29
N PHE A 102 3.98 1.61 0.84
CA PHE A 102 4.14 1.97 2.25
C PHE A 102 3.45 3.28 2.61
N ARG A 103 3.54 4.30 1.76
CA ARG A 103 2.87 5.59 1.94
C ARG A 103 1.35 5.42 1.95
N GLU A 104 0.82 4.66 1.01
CA GLU A 104 -0.61 4.36 0.91
C GLU A 104 -1.12 3.64 2.17
N VAL A 105 -0.46 2.55 2.58
CA VAL A 105 -0.89 1.76 3.75
C VAL A 105 -0.77 2.56 5.05
N LEU A 106 0.33 3.29 5.27
CA LEU A 106 0.49 4.08 6.49
C LEU A 106 -0.51 5.23 6.55
N SER A 107 -0.82 5.88 5.42
CA SER A 107 -1.85 6.90 5.36
C SER A 107 -3.25 6.34 5.66
N ALA A 108 -3.54 5.12 5.21
CA ALA A 108 -4.79 4.43 5.53
C ALA A 108 -4.90 4.10 7.02
N ILE A 109 -3.84 3.59 7.63
CA ILE A 109 -3.78 3.33 9.09
C ILE A 109 -4.10 4.61 9.88
N ARG A 110 -3.51 5.75 9.47
CA ARG A 110 -3.79 7.05 10.10
C ARG A 110 -5.24 7.48 9.93
N ARG A 111 -5.81 7.28 8.74
CA ARG A 111 -7.22 7.59 8.47
C ARG A 111 -8.17 6.68 9.23
N PHE A 112 -7.86 5.41 9.39
CA PHE A 112 -8.61 4.51 10.25
C PHE A 112 -8.55 4.91 11.72
N GLY A 113 -7.54 5.70 12.09
CA GLY A 113 -7.37 6.23 13.43
C GLY A 113 -6.79 5.21 14.41
N PHE A 114 -5.90 4.33 13.95
CA PHE A 114 -5.24 3.34 14.80
C PHE A 114 -4.43 4.03 15.89
N GLN A 115 -4.50 3.48 17.09
CA GLN A 115 -3.79 3.99 18.25
C GLN A 115 -2.93 2.88 18.88
N ALA A 116 -1.78 3.26 19.42
CA ALA A 116 -0.92 2.34 20.14
C ALA A 116 -1.66 1.65 21.30
N ASN A 117 -1.21 0.46 21.66
CA ASN A 117 -1.77 -0.36 22.72
C ASN A 117 -3.23 -0.84 22.48
N GLN A 118 -3.67 -0.86 21.22
CA GLN A 118 -4.95 -1.44 20.80
C GLN A 118 -4.72 -2.73 20.00
N ASP A 119 -5.79 -3.52 19.82
CA ASP A 119 -5.76 -4.81 19.14
C ASP A 119 -6.26 -4.70 17.71
N VAL A 120 -5.63 -5.43 16.80
CA VAL A 120 -6.01 -5.44 15.38
C VAL A 120 -6.03 -6.87 14.82
N VAL A 121 -7.05 -7.15 14.03
CA VAL A 121 -7.17 -8.34 13.19
C VAL A 121 -7.04 -7.91 11.73
N ILE A 122 -6.23 -8.60 10.95
CA ILE A 122 -5.95 -8.29 9.54
C ILE A 122 -6.29 -9.50 8.70
N PHE A 123 -7.26 -9.38 7.81
CA PHE A 123 -7.55 -10.36 6.78
C PHE A 123 -6.66 -10.14 5.57
N GLY A 124 -5.90 -11.19 5.21
CA GLY A 124 -4.96 -11.23 4.11
C GLY A 124 -3.51 -10.99 4.54
N ALA A 125 -2.61 -11.86 4.08
CA ALA A 125 -1.16 -11.75 4.20
C ALA A 125 -0.47 -11.60 2.82
N GLY A 126 -1.15 -10.96 1.87
CA GLY A 126 -0.55 -10.45 0.63
C GLY A 126 0.34 -9.23 0.91
N PRO A 127 0.96 -8.62 -0.12
CA PRO A 127 1.88 -7.50 0.06
C PRO A 127 1.33 -6.38 0.95
N VAL A 128 0.08 -6.00 0.76
CA VAL A 128 -0.61 -4.96 1.54
C VAL A 128 -0.87 -5.42 2.98
N GLY A 129 -1.38 -6.64 3.18
CA GLY A 129 -1.62 -7.18 4.53
C GLY A 129 -0.34 -7.32 5.35
N LEU A 130 0.78 -7.70 4.70
CA LEU A 130 2.10 -7.73 5.33
C LEU A 130 2.56 -6.31 5.74
N CYS A 131 2.26 -5.28 4.93
CA CYS A 131 2.52 -3.89 5.30
C CYS A 131 1.70 -3.48 6.52
N PHE A 132 0.38 -3.77 6.54
CA PHE A 132 -0.46 -3.54 7.72
C PHE A 132 0.12 -4.23 8.96
N THR A 133 0.45 -5.51 8.86
CA THR A 133 1.03 -6.30 9.96
C THR A 133 2.29 -5.62 10.51
N ARG A 134 3.24 -5.30 9.63
CA ARG A 134 4.51 -4.66 10.04
C ARG A 134 4.30 -3.29 10.65
N PHE A 135 3.47 -2.45 10.04
CA PHE A 135 3.24 -1.09 10.51
C PHE A 135 2.47 -1.06 11.82
N CYS A 136 1.51 -1.94 12.04
CA CYS A 136 0.84 -2.08 13.31
C CYS A 136 1.82 -2.38 14.44
N LYS A 137 2.79 -3.27 14.22
CA LYS A 137 3.85 -3.53 15.20
C LYS A 137 4.76 -2.33 15.43
N LEU A 138 5.18 -1.63 14.36
CA LEU A 138 6.01 -0.43 14.46
C LEU A 138 5.29 0.75 15.14
N LEU A 139 3.96 0.78 15.07
CA LEU A 139 3.11 1.79 15.72
C LEU A 139 2.73 1.41 17.16
N GLY A 140 3.17 0.25 17.65
CA GLY A 140 2.95 -0.17 19.04
C GLY A 140 1.55 -0.72 19.30
N MET A 141 0.90 -1.35 18.31
CA MET A 141 -0.34 -2.11 18.57
C MET A 141 -0.04 -3.24 19.55
N ARG A 142 -0.98 -3.50 20.47
CA ARG A 142 -0.86 -4.50 21.53
C ARG A 142 -0.84 -5.91 20.97
N THR A 143 -1.87 -6.27 20.25
CA THR A 143 -2.01 -7.58 19.59
C THR A 143 -2.28 -7.37 18.10
N VAL A 144 -1.49 -8.03 17.27
CA VAL A 144 -1.67 -8.08 15.81
C VAL A 144 -1.94 -9.51 15.42
N ILE A 145 -3.18 -9.80 15.00
CA ILE A 145 -3.59 -11.09 14.46
C ILE A 145 -3.68 -10.96 12.94
N THR A 146 -2.98 -11.82 12.20
CA THR A 146 -3.06 -11.85 10.74
C THR A 146 -3.61 -13.18 10.25
N ILE A 147 -4.57 -13.14 9.34
CA ILE A 147 -5.34 -14.27 8.86
C ILE A 147 -5.12 -14.43 7.36
N ASP A 148 -4.81 -15.62 6.91
CA ASP A 148 -4.75 -15.98 5.49
C ASP A 148 -5.20 -17.43 5.29
N ILE A 149 -5.45 -17.84 4.04
CA ILE A 149 -5.83 -19.21 3.69
C ILE A 149 -4.64 -20.17 3.53
N SER A 150 -3.42 -19.65 3.54
CA SER A 150 -2.17 -20.37 3.26
C SER A 150 -1.23 -20.35 4.46
N ASP A 151 -0.64 -21.50 4.80
CA ASP A 151 0.37 -21.61 5.87
C ASP A 151 1.61 -20.75 5.57
N ASP A 152 2.06 -20.75 4.32
CA ASP A 152 3.24 -19.97 3.93
C ASP A 152 2.98 -18.46 4.08
N LYS A 153 1.76 -18.01 3.77
CA LYS A 153 1.35 -16.60 3.95
C LYS A 153 1.26 -16.25 5.42
N THR A 154 0.69 -17.13 6.25
CA THR A 154 0.63 -16.89 7.69
C THR A 154 2.04 -16.86 8.31
N GLU A 155 2.96 -17.70 7.85
CA GLU A 155 4.34 -17.66 8.30
C GLU A 155 5.06 -16.36 7.88
N GLN A 156 4.81 -15.87 6.65
CA GLN A 156 5.29 -14.56 6.24
C GLN A 156 4.77 -13.44 7.16
N ALA A 157 3.49 -13.49 7.56
CA ALA A 157 2.92 -12.53 8.49
C ALA A 157 3.59 -12.63 9.89
N ARG A 158 3.91 -13.82 10.36
CA ARG A 158 4.66 -14.05 11.59
C ARG A 158 6.04 -13.37 11.51
N ASN A 159 6.74 -13.54 10.39
CA ASN A 159 8.04 -12.91 10.15
C ASN A 159 7.97 -11.39 10.08
N MET A 160 6.81 -10.82 9.69
CA MET A 160 6.55 -9.37 9.75
C MET A 160 6.18 -8.87 11.14
N GLY A 161 6.01 -9.79 12.11
CA GLY A 161 5.78 -9.48 13.52
C GLY A 161 4.35 -9.66 13.99
N ALA A 162 3.49 -10.38 13.25
CA ALA A 162 2.19 -10.79 13.78
C ALA A 162 2.37 -11.60 15.07
N ASP A 163 1.63 -11.24 16.13
CA ASP A 163 1.67 -11.96 17.40
C ASP A 163 0.96 -13.32 17.28
N ILE A 164 -0.09 -13.36 16.47
CA ILE A 164 -0.88 -14.54 16.20
C ILE A 164 -1.15 -14.62 14.70
N VAL A 165 -1.05 -15.81 14.15
CA VAL A 165 -1.46 -16.08 12.76
C VAL A 165 -2.50 -17.19 12.74
N ILE A 166 -3.48 -17.07 11.85
CA ILE A 166 -4.59 -18.02 11.72
C ILE A 166 -4.71 -18.43 10.26
N ASN A 167 -4.70 -19.73 10.00
CA ASN A 167 -5.00 -20.27 8.68
C ASN A 167 -6.50 -20.54 8.57
N SER A 168 -7.23 -19.64 7.90
CA SER A 168 -8.70 -19.73 7.78
C SER A 168 -9.21 -20.89 6.92
N SER A 169 -8.32 -21.62 6.20
CA SER A 169 -8.69 -22.86 5.53
C SER A 169 -8.70 -24.07 6.44
N LYS A 170 -8.13 -23.96 7.65
CA LYS A 170 -7.94 -25.06 8.61
C LYS A 170 -8.56 -24.81 9.96
N GLU A 171 -8.76 -23.54 10.32
CA GLU A 171 -9.17 -23.11 11.65
C GLU A 171 -10.45 -22.26 11.58
N ASP A 172 -11.27 -22.37 12.61
CA ASP A 172 -12.40 -21.48 12.81
C ASP A 172 -11.87 -20.10 13.25
N VAL A 173 -11.98 -19.13 12.35
CA VAL A 173 -11.43 -17.77 12.53
C VAL A 173 -12.05 -17.09 13.76
N GLU A 174 -13.38 -17.19 13.92
CA GLU A 174 -14.08 -16.53 15.02
C GLU A 174 -13.68 -17.12 16.37
N ALA A 175 -13.73 -18.45 16.49
CA ALA A 175 -13.29 -19.14 17.68
C ALA A 175 -11.82 -18.84 18.04
N MET A 176 -10.95 -18.79 17.04
CA MET A 176 -9.52 -18.51 17.27
C MET A 176 -9.28 -17.07 17.65
N VAL A 177 -9.91 -16.09 17.01
CA VAL A 177 -9.77 -14.69 17.39
C VAL A 177 -10.29 -14.44 18.80
N LEU A 178 -11.50 -14.93 19.12
CA LEU A 178 -12.12 -14.73 20.44
C LEU A 178 -11.40 -15.49 21.56
N LYS A 179 -10.66 -16.55 21.25
CA LYS A 179 -9.77 -17.21 22.22
C LYS A 179 -8.67 -16.29 22.72
N TYR A 180 -8.10 -15.45 21.85
CA TYR A 180 -7.03 -14.51 22.19
C TYR A 180 -7.56 -13.12 22.58
N LEU A 181 -8.66 -12.71 22.01
CA LEU A 181 -9.34 -11.44 22.23
C LEU A 181 -10.81 -11.70 22.60
N PRO A 182 -11.11 -12.09 23.84
CA PRO A 182 -12.46 -12.51 24.24
C PRO A 182 -13.54 -11.43 24.06
N GLU A 183 -13.15 -10.16 24.09
CA GLU A 183 -14.05 -9.01 23.85
C GLU A 183 -14.05 -8.54 22.40
N GLY A 184 -13.25 -9.16 21.52
CA GLY A 184 -12.99 -8.71 20.16
C GLY A 184 -11.85 -7.70 20.04
N ALA A 185 -11.58 -7.26 18.81
CA ALA A 185 -10.51 -6.34 18.48
C ALA A 185 -11.00 -4.88 18.37
N ASP A 186 -10.10 -3.92 18.55
CA ASP A 186 -10.38 -2.49 18.29
C ASP A 186 -10.59 -2.26 16.80
N TYR A 187 -9.82 -2.97 15.97
CA TYR A 187 -9.86 -2.85 14.51
C TYR A 187 -9.86 -4.22 13.84
N VAL A 188 -10.65 -4.35 12.81
CA VAL A 188 -10.59 -5.47 11.87
C VAL A 188 -10.39 -4.92 10.46
N VAL A 189 -9.31 -5.30 9.79
CA VAL A 189 -8.95 -4.80 8.45
C VAL A 189 -9.22 -5.86 7.40
N ASP A 190 -9.96 -5.51 6.36
CA ASP A 190 -9.97 -6.26 5.11
C ASP A 190 -8.89 -5.72 4.16
N ALA A 191 -7.78 -6.46 4.02
CA ALA A 191 -6.72 -6.20 3.05
C ALA A 191 -6.80 -7.11 1.80
N VAL A 192 -7.91 -7.82 1.61
CA VAL A 192 -8.16 -8.76 0.50
C VAL A 192 -9.09 -8.16 -0.54
N GLY A 193 -10.14 -7.47 -0.11
CA GLY A 193 -11.21 -6.94 -0.98
C GLY A 193 -12.33 -7.95 -1.21
N ILE A 194 -12.74 -8.68 -0.17
CA ILE A 194 -13.86 -9.63 -0.20
C ILE A 194 -14.95 -9.15 0.76
N ASN A 195 -16.11 -8.77 0.22
CA ASN A 195 -17.20 -8.19 1.00
C ASN A 195 -17.64 -9.05 2.21
N GLN A 196 -17.57 -10.38 2.09
CA GLN A 196 -17.91 -11.30 3.19
C GLN A 196 -16.97 -11.14 4.40
N LEU A 197 -15.71 -10.75 4.19
CA LEU A 197 -14.76 -10.51 5.27
C LEU A 197 -15.14 -9.29 6.11
N LEU A 198 -15.81 -8.30 5.52
CA LEU A 198 -16.37 -7.17 6.28
C LEU A 198 -17.49 -7.62 7.22
N ASN A 199 -18.39 -8.50 6.76
CA ASN A 199 -19.43 -9.09 7.62
C ASN A 199 -18.82 -10.01 8.71
N GLN A 200 -17.82 -10.81 8.36
CA GLN A 200 -17.09 -11.60 9.36
C GLN A 200 -16.41 -10.69 10.39
N GLY A 201 -15.85 -9.56 9.93
CA GLY A 201 -15.22 -8.57 10.79
C GLY A 201 -16.16 -7.97 11.83
N MET A 202 -17.48 -7.86 11.53
CA MET A 202 -18.47 -7.36 12.48
C MET A 202 -18.59 -8.21 13.76
N ARG A 203 -18.30 -9.51 13.67
CA ARG A 203 -18.32 -10.41 14.82
C ARG A 203 -17.01 -10.46 15.60
N LEU A 204 -15.96 -9.88 15.04
CA LEU A 204 -14.61 -9.90 15.61
C LEU A 204 -14.22 -8.59 16.30
N ILE A 205 -15.01 -7.52 16.11
CA ILE A 205 -14.77 -6.24 16.79
C ILE A 205 -15.37 -6.22 18.19
N LYS A 206 -14.80 -5.42 19.07
CA LYS A 206 -15.36 -5.12 20.38
C LYS A 206 -16.35 -3.95 20.34
N TYR A 207 -16.99 -3.66 21.48
CA TYR A 207 -17.77 -2.43 21.66
C TYR A 207 -16.97 -1.20 21.23
N ASN A 208 -17.54 -0.30 20.44
CA ASN A 208 -16.86 0.80 19.76
C ASN A 208 -15.78 0.40 18.74
N GLY A 209 -15.70 -0.88 18.39
CA GLY A 209 -14.73 -1.36 17.42
C GLY A 209 -15.00 -0.87 16.00
N LYS A 210 -14.03 -1.03 15.13
CA LYS A 210 -14.08 -0.54 13.75
C LYS A 210 -13.70 -1.61 12.74
N VAL A 211 -14.58 -1.82 11.76
CA VAL A 211 -14.28 -2.61 10.56
C VAL A 211 -13.74 -1.66 9.49
N CYS A 212 -12.57 -1.98 8.98
CA CYS A 212 -11.76 -1.14 8.09
C CYS A 212 -11.63 -1.81 6.71
N GLY A 213 -12.31 -1.30 5.69
CA GLY A 213 -12.18 -1.77 4.32
C GLY A 213 -11.05 -1.05 3.59
N TYR A 214 -10.02 -1.78 3.21
CA TYR A 214 -8.91 -1.29 2.38
C TYR A 214 -8.86 -2.00 1.02
N GLY A 215 -9.06 -3.31 1.01
CA GLY A 215 -9.11 -4.11 -0.21
C GLY A 215 -10.26 -3.66 -1.13
N ILE A 216 -10.00 -3.69 -2.44
CA ILE A 216 -10.99 -3.28 -3.45
C ILE A 216 -11.75 -4.52 -3.91
N SER A 217 -13.06 -4.57 -3.61
CA SER A 217 -13.92 -5.63 -4.09
C SER A 217 -14.36 -5.39 -5.54
N PRO A 218 -14.38 -6.43 -6.38
CA PRO A 218 -15.00 -6.34 -7.70
C PRO A 218 -16.53 -6.20 -7.62
N LYS A 219 -17.15 -6.51 -6.47
CA LYS A 219 -18.58 -6.35 -6.20
C LYS A 219 -18.79 -5.05 -5.45
N LEU A 220 -19.41 -4.07 -6.11
CA LEU A 220 -19.63 -2.73 -5.56
C LEU A 220 -20.80 -2.66 -4.56
N GLY A 221 -21.64 -3.67 -4.48
CA GLY A 221 -22.73 -3.79 -3.53
C GLY A 221 -22.55 -4.97 -2.60
N MET A 222 -23.01 -4.83 -1.35
CA MET A 222 -23.06 -5.91 -0.37
C MET A 222 -24.23 -5.71 0.58
N ASP A 223 -24.78 -6.80 1.10
CA ASP A 223 -25.64 -6.79 2.25
C ASP A 223 -24.76 -6.78 3.51
N LEU A 224 -25.02 -5.85 4.41
CA LEU A 224 -24.31 -5.76 5.68
C LEU A 224 -25.13 -6.41 6.77
N ASP A 225 -24.58 -7.46 7.38
CA ASP A 225 -25.15 -8.15 8.52
C ASP A 225 -24.44 -7.74 9.82
N TRP A 226 -25.17 -7.06 10.70
CA TRP A 226 -24.67 -6.64 12.00
C TRP A 226 -25.47 -7.24 13.17
N SER A 227 -26.20 -8.34 12.94
CA SER A 227 -27.04 -8.97 13.96
C SER A 227 -26.25 -9.38 15.20
N ASP A 228 -25.02 -9.85 15.01
CA ASP A 228 -24.10 -10.28 16.08
C ASP A 228 -23.01 -9.25 16.40
N ALA A 229 -23.07 -8.04 15.81
CA ALA A 229 -22.09 -7.00 16.08
C ALA A 229 -22.34 -6.33 17.44
N PRO A 230 -21.28 -5.98 18.20
CA PRO A 230 -21.42 -5.16 19.41
C PRO A 230 -21.96 -3.77 19.06
N TYR A 231 -22.50 -3.06 20.07
CA TYR A 231 -23.00 -1.69 19.82
C TYR A 231 -21.88 -0.70 19.49
N ASN A 232 -22.28 0.39 18.80
CA ASN A 232 -21.45 1.55 18.44
C ASN A 232 -20.31 1.22 17.50
N TRP A 233 -20.45 0.16 16.69
CA TRP A 233 -19.46 -0.19 15.67
C TRP A 233 -19.35 0.91 14.58
N GLN A 234 -18.24 0.89 13.88
CA GLN A 234 -17.98 1.77 12.74
C GLN A 234 -17.53 0.93 11.53
N LEU A 235 -18.02 1.28 10.34
CA LEU A 235 -17.50 0.77 9.07
C LEU A 235 -16.80 1.92 8.34
N HIS A 236 -15.53 1.76 8.05
CA HIS A 236 -14.70 2.81 7.46
C HIS A 236 -13.95 2.29 6.24
N PHE A 237 -14.17 2.90 5.08
CA PHE A 237 -13.45 2.60 3.85
C PHE A 237 -12.35 3.63 3.59
N VAL A 238 -11.14 3.16 3.29
CA VAL A 238 -10.01 3.98 2.82
C VAL A 238 -9.33 3.23 1.69
N GLN A 239 -9.62 3.60 0.46
CA GLN A 239 -9.16 2.86 -0.72
C GLN A 239 -8.32 3.69 -1.69
N PHE A 240 -8.28 4.97 -1.58
CA PHE A 240 -7.42 5.86 -2.36
C PHE A 240 -7.08 7.08 -1.51
N PRO A 241 -5.97 7.06 -0.77
CA PRO A 241 -5.56 8.22 0.00
C PRO A 241 -5.22 9.40 -0.93
N ARG A 242 -5.39 10.61 -0.45
CA ARG A 242 -4.97 11.80 -1.19
C ARG A 242 -3.45 11.88 -1.22
N LYS A 243 -2.88 12.42 -2.27
CA LYS A 243 -1.42 12.59 -2.40
C LYS A 243 -0.77 13.30 -1.22
N LYS A 244 -1.47 14.27 -0.62
CA LYS A 244 -1.02 14.94 0.61
C LYS A 244 -0.91 13.97 1.80
N GLU A 245 -1.90 13.10 1.99
CA GLU A 245 -1.91 12.11 3.09
C GLU A 245 -0.76 11.10 2.93
N GLU A 246 -0.49 10.67 1.71
CA GLU A 246 0.66 9.82 1.39
C GLU A 246 1.99 10.55 1.68
N ALA A 247 2.10 11.82 1.29
CA ALA A 247 3.29 12.62 1.55
C ALA A 247 3.57 12.79 3.06
N GLU A 248 2.53 12.99 3.86
CA GLU A 248 2.64 13.08 5.32
C GLU A 248 3.14 11.79 5.96
N ALA A 249 2.94 10.64 5.33
CA ALA A 249 3.47 9.35 5.78
C ALA A 249 4.96 9.16 5.46
N HIS A 250 5.49 9.86 4.46
CA HIS A 250 6.82 9.60 3.88
C HIS A 250 7.96 9.70 4.91
N SER A 251 8.01 10.75 5.70
CA SER A 251 9.11 10.97 6.65
C SER A 251 9.21 9.86 7.71
N GLN A 252 8.07 9.35 8.18
CA GLN A 252 8.06 8.25 9.15
C GLN A 252 8.53 6.93 8.53
N ILE A 253 8.13 6.64 7.28
CA ILE A 253 8.60 5.47 6.54
C ILE A 253 10.11 5.53 6.37
N MET A 254 10.64 6.68 5.93
CA MET A 254 12.08 6.84 5.74
C MET A 254 12.85 6.74 7.06
N ALA A 255 12.30 7.23 8.17
CA ALA A 255 12.89 7.06 9.49
C ALA A 255 12.94 5.58 9.91
N TRP A 256 11.90 4.79 9.66
CA TRP A 256 11.91 3.36 9.94
C TRP A 256 12.92 2.60 9.07
N ILE A 257 13.06 2.99 7.80
CA ILE A 257 14.06 2.41 6.89
C ILE A 257 15.48 2.76 7.39
N ALA A 258 15.75 4.02 7.69
CA ALA A 258 17.04 4.47 8.20
C ALA A 258 17.44 3.78 9.53
N ALA A 259 16.45 3.50 10.38
CA ALA A 259 16.67 2.76 11.64
C ALA A 259 16.81 1.22 11.44
N GLY A 260 16.66 0.71 10.20
CA GLY A 260 16.65 -0.73 9.92
C GLY A 260 15.41 -1.46 10.42
N ALA A 261 14.40 -0.72 10.90
CA ALA A 261 13.15 -1.29 11.41
C ALA A 261 12.18 -1.70 10.29
N LEU A 262 12.32 -1.13 9.11
CA LEU A 262 11.56 -1.47 7.91
C LEU A 262 12.52 -1.72 6.75
N LYS A 263 12.48 -2.92 6.19
CA LYS A 263 13.32 -3.31 5.06
C LYS A 263 12.43 -3.53 3.84
N PRO A 264 12.50 -2.69 2.81
CA PRO A 264 11.68 -2.84 1.60
C PRO A 264 11.87 -4.19 0.90
N SER A 265 13.10 -4.73 0.90
CA SER A 265 13.43 -6.04 0.33
C SER A 265 12.62 -7.20 0.92
N ASP A 266 12.16 -7.11 2.17
CA ASP A 266 11.36 -8.16 2.82
C ASP A 266 9.98 -8.33 2.14
N PHE A 267 9.52 -7.33 1.40
CA PHE A 267 8.21 -7.29 0.73
C PHE A 267 8.27 -7.64 -0.76
N ILE A 268 9.45 -7.77 -1.35
CA ILE A 268 9.66 -8.06 -2.76
C ILE A 268 10.02 -9.55 -2.91
N SER A 269 9.36 -10.25 -3.83
CA SER A 269 9.69 -11.65 -4.13
C SER A 269 10.44 -11.80 -5.43
N ASN A 270 10.06 -11.05 -6.46
CA ASN A 270 10.57 -11.25 -7.82
C ASN A 270 10.81 -9.92 -8.52
N VAL A 271 11.85 -9.90 -9.34
CA VAL A 271 12.14 -8.81 -10.27
C VAL A 271 12.24 -9.41 -11.66
N PHE A 272 11.49 -8.85 -12.60
CA PHE A 272 11.52 -9.23 -14.00
C PHE A 272 12.00 -8.06 -14.85
N GLU A 273 12.77 -8.36 -15.89
CA GLU A 273 13.03 -7.40 -16.96
C GLU A 273 11.75 -7.16 -17.76
N PHE A 274 11.62 -5.98 -18.37
CA PHE A 274 10.42 -5.61 -19.12
C PHE A 274 10.05 -6.62 -20.21
N ASP A 275 11.02 -7.21 -20.90
CA ASP A 275 10.77 -8.23 -21.93
C ASP A 275 10.04 -9.47 -21.41
N HIS A 276 10.06 -9.68 -20.08
CA HIS A 276 9.37 -10.77 -19.37
C HIS A 276 8.13 -10.30 -18.61
N ILE A 277 7.55 -9.15 -18.97
CA ILE A 277 6.39 -8.58 -18.23
C ILE A 277 5.19 -9.54 -18.20
N LEU A 278 4.94 -10.29 -19.28
CA LEU A 278 3.84 -11.25 -19.32
C LEU A 278 4.07 -12.45 -18.37
N ASP A 279 5.32 -12.86 -18.18
CA ASP A 279 5.68 -13.91 -17.21
C ASP A 279 5.43 -13.40 -15.77
N ALA A 280 5.76 -12.14 -15.52
CA ALA A 280 5.49 -11.50 -14.25
C ALA A 280 3.99 -11.43 -13.93
N PHE A 281 3.14 -11.03 -14.89
CA PHE A 281 1.69 -11.06 -14.72
C PHE A 281 1.18 -12.49 -14.49
N GLY A 282 1.66 -13.47 -15.27
CA GLY A 282 1.31 -14.88 -15.09
C GLY A 282 1.72 -15.44 -13.73
N LEU A 283 2.83 -14.95 -13.14
CA LEU A 283 3.22 -15.31 -11.78
C LEU A 283 2.24 -14.76 -10.73
N VAL A 284 1.86 -13.48 -10.86
CA VAL A 284 0.91 -12.83 -9.94
C VAL A 284 -0.47 -13.49 -10.01
N GLU A 285 -0.93 -13.85 -11.22
CA GLU A 285 -2.22 -14.54 -11.42
C GLU A 285 -2.27 -15.92 -10.73
N LYS A 286 -1.15 -16.63 -10.67
CA LYS A 286 -1.05 -17.93 -10.00
C LYS A 286 -1.22 -17.84 -8.49
N ARG A 287 -1.05 -16.67 -7.89
CA ARG A 287 -1.17 -16.41 -6.44
C ARG A 287 -0.38 -17.41 -5.60
N LEU A 288 0.85 -17.75 -6.05
CA LEU A 288 1.70 -18.70 -5.33
C LEU A 288 1.99 -18.19 -3.90
N PRO A 289 2.15 -19.10 -2.93
CA PRO A 289 2.34 -18.75 -1.53
C PRO A 289 3.54 -17.84 -1.26
N ASP A 290 4.64 -18.03 -1.98
CA ASP A 290 5.88 -17.26 -1.86
C ASP A 290 5.87 -15.92 -2.61
N THR A 291 4.86 -15.71 -3.48
CA THR A 291 4.75 -14.46 -4.25
C THR A 291 4.31 -13.30 -3.35
N LYS A 292 5.17 -12.29 -3.26
CA LYS A 292 4.90 -10.99 -2.64
C LYS A 292 4.79 -9.91 -3.74
N LYS A 293 5.44 -8.75 -3.57
CA LYS A 293 5.53 -7.75 -4.63
C LYS A 293 6.41 -8.25 -5.77
N VAL A 294 5.90 -8.14 -6.97
CA VAL A 294 6.63 -8.42 -8.21
C VAL A 294 6.95 -7.09 -8.88
N VAL A 295 8.22 -6.87 -9.18
CA VAL A 295 8.71 -5.60 -9.76
C VAL A 295 9.15 -5.83 -11.20
N ILE A 296 8.77 -4.93 -12.08
CA ILE A 296 9.24 -4.87 -13.47
C ILE A 296 10.35 -3.83 -13.55
N ARG A 297 11.49 -4.21 -14.11
CA ARG A 297 12.63 -3.33 -14.33
C ARG A 297 12.77 -3.02 -15.82
N TYR A 298 12.94 -1.76 -16.14
CA TYR A 298 13.32 -1.29 -17.46
C TYR A 298 14.85 -1.11 -17.49
N SER A 299 15.48 -1.55 -18.56
CA SER A 299 16.94 -1.47 -18.78
C SER A 299 17.36 -0.12 -19.35
#